data_7f3ef2eda04d68c671603043834d4d87
#
_entry.id   7f3ef2eda04d68c671603043834d4d87
#
_cell.length_a   1.000
_cell.length_b   1.000
_cell.length_c   1.000
_cell.angle_alpha   90.00
_cell.angle_beta   90.00
_cell.angle_gamma   90.00
#
_symmetry.space_group_name_H-M   'P 1'
#
loop_
_entity.id
_entity.type
_entity.pdbx_description
1 polymer ?
#
loop_
_entity_poly.entity_id
_entity_poly.type
_entity_poly.pdbx_seq_one_letter_code
_entity_poly.pdbx_strand_id
1 'polypeptide(L)'
;FRGRKLIQRRGEVGGAKSVFVKLQGIKNELVYPTFGGFIKNPFKGAAKLFAGDLCEYRTNDDGVKPEVYILKTYLVESVSGTTVNIVKDGYKHIPFVGDKIGVAPDELGGEMTAVTVTAVASTKVGSVNVWALTVSGTLTASKGDVLVEADADGNMLVKQINGVIDCDLDMLDAPATGDEDFDGARYA
;
A
#
# COMPACT_ATOMS: atom_id res chain seq x y z
N PHE A 1 -32.98 3.39 -5.80
CA PHE A 1 -31.91 3.81 -4.88
C PHE A 1 -31.25 5.05 -5.45
N ARG A 2 -31.48 6.22 -4.87
CA ARG A 2 -30.77 7.46 -5.22
C ARG A 2 -29.40 7.38 -4.57
N GLY A 3 -28.34 7.19 -5.38
CA GLY A 3 -26.97 7.27 -4.92
C GLY A 3 -26.74 8.61 -4.24
N ARG A 4 -26.44 8.59 -2.96
CA ARG A 4 -25.92 9.75 -2.27
C ARG A 4 -24.55 10.05 -2.89
N LYS A 5 -24.45 11.14 -3.63
CA LYS A 5 -23.17 11.74 -3.96
C LYS A 5 -22.50 12.07 -2.63
N LEU A 6 -21.52 11.27 -2.23
CA LEU A 6 -20.62 11.65 -1.15
C LEU A 6 -19.84 12.86 -1.63
N ILE A 7 -20.21 14.02 -1.12
CA ILE A 7 -19.45 15.24 -1.36
C ILE A 7 -18.14 15.05 -0.59
N GLN A 8 -17.06 14.83 -1.34
CA GLN A 8 -15.72 14.89 -0.82
C GLN A 8 -15.49 16.30 -0.30
N ARG A 9 -15.71 16.52 1.00
CA ARG A 9 -15.25 17.74 1.65
C ARG A 9 -13.73 17.63 1.72
N ARG A 10 -13.03 18.33 0.85
CA ARG A 10 -11.65 18.73 1.10
C ARG A 10 -11.67 19.62 2.37
N GLY A 11 -11.58 18.98 3.52
CA GLY A 11 -11.30 19.65 4.76
C GLY A 11 -9.80 19.83 4.85
N GLU A 12 -9.28 20.95 4.39
CA GLU A 12 -7.97 21.41 4.78
C GLU A 12 -8.03 21.85 6.24
N VAL A 13 -7.90 20.89 7.14
CA VAL A 13 -7.54 21.16 8.52
C VAL A 13 -6.30 20.29 8.79
N GLY A 14 -5.14 20.90 8.69
CA GLY A 14 -3.90 20.29 9.15
C GLY A 14 -3.31 19.17 8.28
N GLY A 15 -3.57 19.13 6.97
CA GLY A 15 -2.93 18.20 6.04
C GLY A 15 -3.35 16.74 6.15
N ALA A 16 -4.33 16.42 6.96
CA ALA A 16 -4.83 15.08 7.14
C ALA A 16 -5.77 14.67 6.01
N LYS A 17 -5.51 13.52 5.37
CA LYS A 17 -6.37 12.94 4.34
C LYS A 17 -7.07 11.71 4.90
N SER A 18 -8.40 11.69 4.86
CA SER A 18 -9.18 10.49 5.18
C SER A 18 -9.47 9.71 3.91
N VAL A 19 -9.42 8.40 4.04
CA VAL A 19 -9.75 7.46 2.97
C VAL A 19 -11.09 6.80 3.25
N PHE A 20 -11.92 6.69 2.23
CA PHE A 20 -13.16 5.94 2.31
C PHE A 20 -12.91 4.50 1.93
N VAL A 21 -13.33 3.60 2.80
CA VAL A 21 -13.15 2.16 2.65
C VAL A 21 -14.51 1.49 2.68
N LYS A 22 -14.72 0.56 1.76
CA LYS A 22 -15.84 -0.36 1.83
C LYS A 22 -15.39 -1.61 2.55
N LEU A 23 -16.11 -2.01 3.58
CA LEU A 23 -15.85 -3.22 4.35
C LEU A 23 -16.79 -4.33 3.93
N GLN A 24 -16.31 -5.57 4.00
CA GLN A 24 -17.17 -6.74 3.84
C GLN A 24 -18.02 -6.91 5.10
N GLY A 25 -19.33 -6.83 4.97
CA GLY A 25 -20.29 -7.05 6.05
C GLY A 25 -20.56 -8.53 6.29
N ILE A 26 -21.29 -8.82 7.38
CA ILE A 26 -21.64 -10.19 7.83
C ILE A 26 -22.41 -10.99 6.76
N LYS A 27 -23.07 -10.34 5.82
CA LYS A 27 -23.87 -10.98 4.75
C LYS A 27 -23.25 -10.78 3.36
N ASN A 28 -21.95 -10.63 3.25
CA ASN A 28 -21.27 -10.24 2.00
C ASN A 28 -21.72 -8.89 1.43
N GLU A 29 -22.33 -8.04 2.22
CA GLU A 29 -22.68 -6.68 1.83
C GLU A 29 -21.49 -5.76 2.15
N LEU A 30 -21.19 -4.84 1.24
CA LEU A 30 -20.20 -3.80 1.48
C LEU A 30 -20.82 -2.72 2.37
N VAL A 31 -20.18 -2.43 3.49
CA VAL A 31 -20.59 -1.39 4.44
C VAL A 31 -19.52 -0.30 4.51
N TYR A 32 -19.97 0.92 4.77
CA TYR A 32 -19.06 2.04 4.99
C TYR A 32 -18.88 2.24 6.49
N PRO A 33 -17.64 2.24 6.99
CA PRO A 33 -17.40 2.63 8.37
C PRO A 33 -17.76 4.11 8.56
N THR A 34 -18.27 4.45 9.72
CA THR A 34 -18.82 5.79 10.00
C THR A 34 -17.77 6.89 9.90
N PHE A 35 -16.50 6.57 10.16
CA PHE A 35 -15.42 7.55 10.26
C PHE A 35 -14.28 7.34 9.24
N GLY A 36 -14.44 6.42 8.28
CA GLY A 36 -13.34 6.06 7.38
C GLY A 36 -12.19 5.37 8.12
N GLY A 37 -10.96 5.56 7.68
CA GLY A 37 -9.78 4.99 8.31
C GLY A 37 -8.51 5.77 7.98
N PHE A 38 -7.46 5.59 8.79
CA PHE A 38 -6.15 6.21 8.60
C PHE A 38 -5.22 5.25 7.89
N ILE A 39 -4.61 5.67 6.79
CA ILE A 39 -3.63 4.86 6.10
C ILE A 39 -2.35 4.80 6.94
N LYS A 40 -1.93 3.58 7.29
CA LYS A 40 -0.74 3.34 8.11
C LYS A 40 0.51 2.99 7.29
N ASN A 41 0.33 2.52 6.06
CA ASN A 41 1.41 2.31 5.11
C ASN A 41 1.30 3.30 3.94
N PRO A 42 1.53 4.61 4.18
CA PRO A 42 1.32 5.65 3.20
C PRO A 42 2.22 5.46 1.99
N PHE A 43 1.75 5.98 0.86
CA PHE A 43 2.59 6.12 -0.32
C PHE A 43 3.51 7.33 -0.12
N LYS A 44 4.79 7.15 -0.40
CA LYS A 44 5.76 8.24 -0.40
C LYS A 44 5.82 8.85 -1.79
N GLY A 45 5.87 10.19 -1.89
CA GLY A 45 5.93 10.89 -3.18
C GLY A 45 4.59 10.97 -3.92
N ALA A 46 4.66 11.06 -5.25
CA ALA A 46 3.52 11.28 -6.14
C ALA A 46 2.74 10.00 -6.48
N ALA A 47 2.44 9.19 -5.49
CA ALA A 47 1.66 7.98 -5.67
C ALA A 47 0.16 8.26 -5.62
N LYS A 48 -0.62 7.42 -6.30
CA LYS A 48 -2.07 7.41 -6.22
C LYS A 48 -2.56 6.18 -5.49
N LEU A 49 -3.65 6.38 -4.76
CA LEU A 49 -4.48 5.30 -4.27
C LEU A 49 -5.65 5.17 -5.24
N PHE A 50 -5.90 3.97 -5.71
CA PHE A 50 -6.94 3.74 -6.71
C PHE A 50 -8.19 3.12 -6.08
N ALA A 51 -9.34 3.51 -6.60
CA ALA A 51 -10.58 2.81 -6.32
C ALA A 51 -10.43 1.34 -6.71
N GLY A 52 -10.79 0.46 -5.79
CA GLY A 52 -10.61 -0.99 -5.98
C GLY A 52 -9.36 -1.56 -5.32
N ASP A 53 -8.42 -0.73 -4.83
CA ASP A 53 -7.29 -1.22 -4.06
C ASP A 53 -7.78 -1.99 -2.83
N LEU A 54 -7.23 -3.18 -2.66
CA LEU A 54 -7.55 -4.03 -1.52
C LEU A 54 -6.86 -3.52 -0.26
N CYS A 55 -7.54 -3.62 0.86
CA CYS A 55 -6.97 -3.17 2.13
C CYS A 55 -7.42 -4.03 3.31
N GLU A 56 -6.67 -3.90 4.39
CA GLU A 56 -7.06 -4.35 5.70
C GLU A 56 -7.51 -3.13 6.52
N TYR A 57 -8.69 -3.23 7.07
CA TYR A 57 -9.22 -2.27 8.03
C TYR A 57 -9.14 -2.89 9.43
N ARG A 58 -8.38 -2.25 10.31
CA ARG A 58 -8.19 -2.65 11.71
C ARG A 58 -8.87 -1.63 12.62
N THR A 59 -9.67 -2.13 13.55
CA THR A 59 -10.17 -1.31 14.66
C THR A 59 -9.24 -1.51 15.84
N ASN A 60 -8.74 -0.43 16.42
CA ASN A 60 -7.98 -0.51 17.66
C ASN A 60 -8.94 -0.70 18.83
N ASP A 61 -8.56 -1.55 19.79
CA ASP A 61 -9.36 -1.85 21.00
C ASP A 61 -9.65 -0.59 21.83
N ASP A 62 -8.81 0.42 21.72
CA ASP A 62 -8.97 1.72 22.37
C ASP A 62 -10.04 2.62 21.73
N GLY A 63 -10.68 2.19 20.65
CA GLY A 63 -11.78 2.90 19.98
C GLY A 63 -11.38 4.22 19.32
N VAL A 64 -10.08 4.53 19.26
CA VAL A 64 -9.63 5.88 18.97
C VAL A 64 -9.48 6.18 17.49
N LYS A 65 -9.04 5.24 16.66
CA LYS A 65 -8.89 5.52 15.22
C LYS A 65 -8.69 4.22 14.42
N PRO A 66 -9.60 3.90 13.50
CA PRO A 66 -9.42 2.74 12.64
C PRO A 66 -8.22 2.93 11.70
N GLU A 67 -7.43 1.89 11.54
CA GLU A 67 -6.24 1.87 10.69
C GLU A 67 -6.55 1.17 9.38
N VAL A 68 -5.97 1.69 8.29
CA VAL A 68 -6.10 1.10 6.96
C VAL A 68 -4.71 0.76 6.44
N TYR A 69 -4.50 -0.51 6.09
CA TYR A 69 -3.29 -1.00 5.47
C TYR A 69 -3.59 -1.40 4.03
N ILE A 70 -3.01 -0.71 3.08
CA ILE A 70 -3.19 -0.99 1.65
C ILE A 70 -2.35 -2.20 1.26
N LEU A 71 -2.94 -3.15 0.55
CA LEU A 71 -2.23 -4.26 -0.03
C LEU A 71 -1.46 -3.79 -1.28
N LYS A 72 -0.21 -3.45 -1.12
CA LYS A 72 0.68 -3.11 -2.23
C LYS A 72 1.29 -4.37 -2.82
N THR A 73 1.19 -4.52 -4.13
CA THR A 73 1.70 -5.68 -4.86
C THR A 73 2.61 -5.24 -5.98
N TYR A 74 3.70 -5.98 -6.20
CA TYR A 74 4.69 -5.71 -7.23
C TYR A 74 5.02 -6.99 -8.00
N LEU A 75 4.81 -6.97 -9.31
CA LEU A 75 5.07 -8.13 -10.16
C LEU A 75 6.55 -8.17 -10.56
N VAL A 76 7.23 -9.27 -10.28
CA VAL A 76 8.63 -9.48 -10.61
C VAL A 76 8.79 -9.76 -12.10
N GLU A 77 9.65 -9.01 -12.78
CA GLU A 77 10.10 -9.29 -14.15
C GLU A 77 11.42 -10.08 -14.16
N SER A 78 12.35 -9.72 -13.28
CA SER A 78 13.62 -10.46 -13.15
C SER A 78 14.34 -10.10 -11.85
N VAL A 79 15.21 -11.00 -11.40
CA VAL A 79 16.09 -10.79 -10.24
C VAL A 79 17.52 -11.08 -10.64
N SER A 80 18.46 -10.24 -10.21
CA SER A 80 19.90 -10.44 -10.41
C SER A 80 20.67 -9.91 -9.21
N GLY A 81 21.15 -10.82 -8.36
CA GLY A 81 21.84 -10.46 -7.10
C GLY A 81 20.93 -9.64 -6.18
N THR A 82 21.32 -8.42 -5.89
CA THR A 82 20.55 -7.46 -5.08
C THR A 82 19.66 -6.54 -5.92
N THR A 83 19.55 -6.75 -7.22
CA THR A 83 18.68 -5.98 -8.10
C THR A 83 17.42 -6.78 -8.43
N VAL A 84 16.27 -6.21 -8.10
CA VAL A 84 14.95 -6.77 -8.40
C VAL A 84 14.23 -5.84 -9.36
N ASN A 85 13.92 -6.33 -10.54
CA ASN A 85 13.17 -5.58 -11.55
C ASN A 85 11.69 -5.94 -11.44
N ILE A 86 10.86 -4.95 -11.13
CA ILE A 86 9.41 -5.10 -11.07
C ILE A 86 8.75 -4.37 -12.24
N VAL A 87 7.66 -4.91 -12.74
CA VAL A 87 6.94 -4.34 -13.88
C VAL A 87 6.42 -2.95 -13.51
N LYS A 88 6.76 -1.96 -14.33
CA LYS A 88 6.25 -0.60 -14.20
C LYS A 88 4.89 -0.50 -14.87
N ASP A 89 3.85 -0.59 -14.08
CA ASP A 89 2.47 -0.41 -14.51
C ASP A 89 1.95 0.91 -13.92
N GLY A 90 1.30 1.73 -14.76
CA GLY A 90 0.74 3.01 -14.32
C GLY A 90 -0.38 2.89 -13.28
N TYR A 91 -0.93 1.69 -13.13
CA TYR A 91 -1.99 1.38 -12.16
C TYR A 91 -1.50 0.63 -10.93
N LYS A 92 -0.21 0.32 -10.84
CA LYS A 92 0.38 -0.40 -9.73
C LYS A 92 1.06 0.56 -8.74
N HIS A 93 1.18 0.08 -7.53
CA HIS A 93 1.89 0.80 -6.50
C HIS A 93 3.37 0.99 -6.86
N ILE A 94 3.96 2.09 -6.41
CA ILE A 94 5.36 2.38 -6.63
C ILE A 94 6.12 2.06 -5.34
N PRO A 95 7.16 1.21 -5.38
CA PRO A 95 8.00 0.96 -4.21
C PRO A 95 8.91 2.17 -3.94
N PHE A 96 9.23 2.38 -2.67
CA PHE A 96 10.08 3.48 -2.23
C PHE A 96 11.28 3.00 -1.42
N VAL A 97 12.30 3.84 -1.39
CA VAL A 97 13.48 3.60 -0.53
C VAL A 97 13.03 3.54 0.92
N GLY A 98 13.45 2.48 1.60
CA GLY A 98 13.07 2.18 2.98
C GLY A 98 11.91 1.21 3.14
N ASP A 99 11.15 0.92 2.07
CA ASP A 99 10.12 -0.11 2.13
C ASP A 99 10.76 -1.48 2.34
N LYS A 100 10.14 -2.30 3.20
CA LYS A 100 10.49 -3.72 3.35
C LYS A 100 9.57 -4.53 2.45
N ILE A 101 10.13 -5.36 1.61
CA ILE A 101 9.38 -6.19 0.66
C ILE A 101 9.87 -7.62 0.67
N GLY A 102 9.01 -8.57 0.36
CA GLY A 102 9.34 -9.98 0.20
C GLY A 102 8.37 -10.64 -0.76
N VAL A 103 8.65 -11.88 -1.15
CA VAL A 103 7.72 -12.69 -1.96
C VAL A 103 6.48 -12.96 -1.12
N ALA A 104 5.32 -12.76 -1.73
CA ALA A 104 4.04 -13.00 -1.08
C ALA A 104 3.98 -14.44 -0.56
N PRO A 105 3.66 -14.66 0.73
CA PRO A 105 3.48 -15.99 1.27
C PRO A 105 2.16 -16.61 0.79
N ASP A 106 2.00 -17.92 0.98
CA ASP A 106 0.78 -18.63 0.61
C ASP A 106 -0.45 -18.17 1.42
N GLU A 107 -0.21 -17.67 2.62
CA GLU A 107 -1.25 -17.17 3.53
C GLU A 107 -1.03 -15.70 3.86
N LEU A 108 -2.14 -14.93 3.95
CA LEU A 108 -2.09 -13.53 4.37
C LEU A 108 -1.51 -13.41 5.79
N GLY A 109 -0.59 -12.46 5.97
CA GLY A 109 0.09 -12.26 7.24
C GLY A 109 1.17 -13.30 7.55
N GLY A 110 1.45 -14.24 6.64
CA GLY A 110 2.49 -15.26 6.80
C GLY A 110 3.91 -14.70 6.83
N GLU A 111 4.83 -15.50 7.35
CA GLU A 111 6.26 -15.18 7.36
C GLU A 111 6.82 -15.14 5.94
N MET A 112 7.75 -14.23 5.70
CA MET A 112 8.46 -14.12 4.42
C MET A 112 9.89 -13.62 4.61
N THR A 113 10.76 -13.94 3.66
CA THR A 113 12.10 -13.35 3.63
C THR A 113 12.00 -11.93 3.11
N ALA A 114 12.05 -10.96 4.03
CA ALA A 114 11.93 -9.56 3.70
C ALA A 114 13.29 -8.89 3.52
N VAL A 115 13.40 -8.03 2.50
CA VAL A 115 14.56 -7.18 2.22
C VAL A 115 14.13 -5.72 2.16
N THR A 116 15.05 -4.81 2.48
CA THR A 116 14.77 -3.37 2.44
C THR A 116 15.17 -2.80 1.09
N VAL A 117 14.32 -2.00 0.48
CA VAL A 117 14.62 -1.25 -0.74
C VAL A 117 15.58 -0.11 -0.41
N THR A 118 16.75 -0.09 -1.04
CA THR A 118 17.78 0.93 -0.83
C THR A 118 17.90 1.94 -1.96
N ALA A 119 17.46 1.57 -3.17
CA ALA A 119 17.37 2.48 -4.30
C ALA A 119 16.26 2.05 -5.26
N VAL A 120 15.70 3.01 -5.99
CA VAL A 120 14.67 2.81 -7.02
C VAL A 120 15.03 3.59 -8.26
N ALA A 121 15.09 2.93 -9.40
CA ALA A 121 15.36 3.54 -10.69
C ALA A 121 14.37 3.08 -11.76
N SER A 122 13.99 3.96 -12.67
CA SER A 122 13.16 3.59 -13.83
C SER A 122 14.05 3.16 -14.98
N THR A 123 13.83 1.95 -15.49
CA THR A 123 14.63 1.39 -16.62
C THR A 123 13.78 0.46 -17.49
N LYS A 124 14.43 -0.27 -18.39
CA LYS A 124 13.81 -1.30 -19.23
C LYS A 124 14.57 -2.61 -19.13
N VAL A 125 13.81 -3.70 -19.13
CA VAL A 125 14.33 -5.06 -19.33
C VAL A 125 13.71 -5.59 -20.62
N GLY A 126 14.51 -5.68 -21.69
CA GLY A 126 13.99 -5.95 -23.03
C GLY A 126 13.01 -4.84 -23.48
N SER A 127 11.75 -5.22 -23.74
CA SER A 127 10.66 -4.30 -24.11
C SER A 127 9.82 -3.84 -22.92
N VAL A 128 10.04 -4.38 -21.73
CA VAL A 128 9.23 -4.11 -20.54
C VAL A 128 9.80 -2.93 -19.77
N ASN A 129 8.97 -1.92 -19.47
CA ASN A 129 9.33 -0.86 -18.53
C ASN A 129 9.29 -1.42 -17.12
N VAL A 130 10.34 -1.17 -16.33
CA VAL A 130 10.46 -1.69 -14.97
C VAL A 130 10.93 -0.61 -14.00
N TRP A 131 10.62 -0.83 -12.73
CA TRP A 131 11.34 -0.23 -11.62
C TRP A 131 12.45 -1.20 -11.21
N ALA A 132 13.71 -0.78 -11.35
CA ALA A 132 14.85 -1.51 -10.83
C ALA A 132 15.06 -1.12 -9.37
N LEU A 133 14.83 -2.06 -8.48
CA LEU A 133 15.01 -1.90 -7.04
C LEU A 133 16.38 -2.45 -6.66
N THR A 134 17.17 -1.68 -5.94
CA THR A 134 18.31 -2.22 -5.21
C THR A 134 17.84 -2.55 -3.80
N VAL A 135 18.12 -3.76 -3.34
CA VAL A 135 17.67 -4.25 -2.03
C VAL A 135 18.84 -4.61 -1.13
N SER A 136 18.62 -4.58 0.19
CA SER A 136 19.65 -4.78 1.22
C SER A 136 20.23 -6.20 1.30
N GLY A 137 19.59 -7.16 0.64
CA GLY A 137 20.00 -8.57 0.66
C GLY A 137 19.57 -9.30 -0.61
N THR A 138 19.87 -10.57 -0.72
CA THR A 138 19.40 -11.40 -1.85
C THR A 138 17.96 -11.82 -1.61
N LEU A 139 17.11 -11.55 -2.59
CA LEU A 139 15.72 -12.00 -2.58
C LEU A 139 15.59 -13.19 -3.55
N THR A 140 15.14 -14.33 -3.04
CA THR A 140 14.83 -15.49 -3.85
C THR A 140 13.45 -15.32 -4.47
N ALA A 141 13.41 -14.81 -5.69
CA ALA A 141 12.18 -14.63 -6.44
C ALA A 141 12.41 -14.93 -7.92
N SER A 142 11.38 -15.35 -8.60
CA SER A 142 11.35 -15.69 -10.02
C SER A 142 10.47 -14.71 -10.80
N LYS A 143 10.65 -14.67 -12.12
CA LYS A 143 9.72 -13.92 -12.97
C LYS A 143 8.29 -14.41 -12.78
N GLY A 144 7.39 -13.48 -12.53
CA GLY A 144 5.97 -13.74 -12.29
C GLY A 144 5.58 -13.82 -10.82
N ASP A 145 6.57 -13.90 -9.92
CA ASP A 145 6.27 -13.81 -8.49
C ASP A 145 5.75 -12.41 -8.13
N VAL A 146 4.95 -12.37 -7.09
CA VAL A 146 4.40 -11.12 -6.54
C VAL A 146 5.13 -10.79 -5.25
N LEU A 147 5.64 -9.56 -5.15
CA LEU A 147 6.19 -9.03 -3.91
C LEU A 147 5.12 -8.22 -3.19
N VAL A 148 5.19 -8.24 -1.87
CA VAL A 148 4.30 -7.48 -0.97
C VAL A 148 5.12 -6.78 0.11
N GLU A 149 4.50 -5.84 0.82
CA GLU A 149 5.14 -5.18 1.97
C GLU A 149 5.22 -6.10 3.18
N ALA A 150 6.35 -6.00 3.89
CA ALA A 150 6.58 -6.66 5.18
C ALA A 150 6.41 -5.68 6.34
N ASP A 151 5.98 -6.21 7.47
CA ASP A 151 6.05 -5.54 8.77
C ASP A 151 7.48 -5.54 9.34
N ALA A 152 7.63 -5.04 10.57
CA ALA A 152 8.94 -4.98 11.23
C ALA A 152 9.51 -6.37 11.50
N ASP A 153 8.66 -7.34 11.73
CA ASP A 153 9.02 -8.71 12.14
C ASP A 153 9.29 -9.63 10.95
N GLY A 154 9.09 -9.14 9.72
CA GLY A 154 9.32 -9.90 8.48
C GLY A 154 8.10 -10.70 8.02
N ASN A 155 6.93 -10.43 8.58
CA ASN A 155 5.67 -11.01 8.09
C ASN A 155 5.03 -10.10 7.06
N MET A 156 4.15 -10.64 6.23
CA MET A 156 3.31 -9.84 5.36
C MET A 156 2.51 -8.82 6.17
N LEU A 157 2.61 -7.54 5.80
CA LEU A 157 2.00 -6.43 6.55
C LEU A 157 0.48 -6.55 6.62
N VAL A 158 -0.17 -6.90 5.50
CA VAL A 158 -1.62 -7.11 5.42
C VAL A 158 -1.94 -8.54 5.86
N LYS A 159 -2.69 -8.68 6.95
CA LYS A 159 -3.02 -9.98 7.57
C LYS A 159 -4.38 -10.51 7.14
N GLN A 160 -5.26 -9.65 6.65
CA GLN A 160 -6.56 -10.02 6.10
C GLN A 160 -7.01 -8.98 5.07
N ILE A 161 -7.85 -9.38 4.14
CA ILE A 161 -8.48 -8.47 3.19
C ILE A 161 -9.95 -8.37 3.58
N ASN A 162 -10.33 -7.25 4.16
CA ASN A 162 -11.70 -7.00 4.63
C ASN A 162 -12.27 -5.67 4.12
N GLY A 163 -11.50 -4.94 3.30
CA GLY A 163 -11.91 -3.67 2.74
C GLY A 163 -11.41 -3.44 1.31
N VAL A 164 -12.05 -2.50 0.65
CA VAL A 164 -11.70 -2.00 -0.69
C VAL A 164 -11.78 -0.48 -0.65
N ILE A 165 -10.82 0.19 -1.26
CA ILE A 165 -10.83 1.65 -1.41
C ILE A 165 -11.95 2.05 -2.37
N ASP A 166 -12.78 3.01 -1.96
CA ASP A 166 -13.98 3.39 -2.71
C ASP A 166 -13.76 4.45 -3.79
N CYS A 167 -12.71 5.25 -3.67
CA CYS A 167 -12.44 6.34 -4.61
C CYS A 167 -10.95 6.55 -4.84
N ASP A 168 -10.61 7.07 -6.01
CA ASP A 168 -9.25 7.50 -6.29
C ASP A 168 -8.85 8.64 -5.37
N LEU A 169 -7.68 8.54 -4.78
CA LEU A 169 -7.08 9.56 -3.94
C LEU A 169 -5.69 9.90 -4.44
N ASP A 170 -5.49 11.16 -4.78
CA ASP A 170 -4.17 11.67 -5.14
C ASP A 170 -3.39 11.99 -3.85
N MET A 171 -2.25 11.32 -3.68
CA MET A 171 -1.38 11.50 -2.51
C MET A 171 -0.31 12.58 -2.71
N LEU A 172 -0.41 13.37 -3.81
CA LEU A 172 0.56 14.41 -4.17
C LEU A 172 0.79 15.48 -3.10
N ASP A 173 -0.21 15.74 -2.27
CA ASP A 173 -0.09 16.72 -1.18
C ASP A 173 0.48 16.12 0.11
N ALA A 174 0.89 14.86 0.10
CA ALA A 174 1.66 14.32 1.20
C ALA A 174 3.03 15.02 1.23
N PRO A 175 3.48 15.56 2.36
CA PRO A 175 4.79 16.22 2.41
C PRO A 175 5.87 15.26 1.93
N ALA A 176 6.61 15.69 0.91
CA ALA A 176 7.69 14.90 0.29
C ALA A 176 8.90 14.71 1.21
N THR A 177 8.91 15.37 2.35
CA THR A 177 9.93 15.28 3.37
C THR A 177 9.57 14.18 4.36
N GLY A 178 10.54 13.34 4.67
CA GLY A 178 10.46 12.35 5.74
C GLY A 178 10.31 13.01 7.11
N ASP A 179 9.30 13.85 7.24
CA ASP A 179 8.88 14.41 8.51
C ASP A 179 8.36 13.23 9.33
N GLU A 180 9.05 12.90 10.39
CA GLU A 180 8.73 11.79 11.30
C GLU A 180 7.32 11.92 11.89
N ASP A 181 6.73 13.10 11.77
CA ASP A 181 5.36 13.42 12.11
C ASP A 181 4.31 12.96 11.09
N PHE A 182 4.72 12.30 10.02
CA PHE A 182 3.82 11.69 9.06
C PHE A 182 3.33 10.33 9.56
N ASP A 183 2.85 10.31 10.77
CA ASP A 183 2.13 9.16 11.28
C ASP A 183 0.72 9.18 10.68
N GLY A 184 0.09 8.00 10.61
CA GLY A 184 -1.27 7.88 10.06
C GLY A 184 -2.32 8.81 10.71
N ALA A 185 -1.98 9.45 11.84
CA ALA A 185 -2.85 10.39 12.55
C ALA A 185 -3.11 11.69 11.77
N ARG A 186 -2.29 11.99 10.76
CA ARG A 186 -2.45 13.16 9.91
C ARG A 186 -3.38 12.96 8.71
N TYR A 187 -3.88 11.72 8.49
CA TYR A 187 -4.79 11.37 7.40
C TYR A 187 -6.20 11.07 7.90
N ALA A 188 -6.80 11.99 8.61
CA ALA A 188 -8.19 11.92 9.03
C ALA A 188 -9.11 12.75 8.14
#